data_2e84b87221a667a475a349eda2d6e47b
#
_entry.id   2e84b87221a667a475a349eda2d6e47b
#
_cell.length_a   1.000
_cell.length_b   1.000
_cell.length_c   1.000
_cell.angle_alpha   90.00
_cell.angle_beta   90.00
_cell.angle_gamma   90.00
#
_symmetry.space_group_name_H-M   'P 1'
#
loop_
_entity.id
_entity.type
_entity.pdbx_description
1 polymer ?
#
loop_
_entity_poly.entity_id
_entity_poly.type
_entity_poly.pdbx_seq_one_letter_code
_entity_poly.pdbx_strand_id
1 'polypeptide(L)'
;INRAPPKTQSALLEAMAERQVSIEGNTYPLSSPFIVIATQNPIEQEGTYPLPEAQLDRFLMKTVIGLPNPTEEELIIKIKHKPKANKVKEVTTPETIIRLQRLVQNKVYIDQRIIEYIRDITVRTRTDPRLVLGGSPRASIAMLYAAKAYAAMSGRDFVVPDDVRRIAVDSVYHRLIVKPEADLEGITGQSIIKDIIRDIPVKEREV
;
A
#
# COMPACT_ATOMS: atom_id res chain seq x y z
N ILE A 1 14.79 0.56 3.56
CA ILE A 1 15.06 0.54 2.11
C ILE A 1 15.84 1.77 1.64
N ASN A 2 15.60 2.94 2.22
CA ASN A 2 16.29 4.20 1.86
C ASN A 2 17.78 4.24 2.29
N ARG A 3 18.26 3.30 3.08
CA ARG A 3 19.70 3.10 3.37
C ARG A 3 20.39 2.13 2.42
N ALA A 4 19.63 1.40 1.62
CA ALA A 4 20.20 0.48 0.64
C ALA A 4 20.77 1.27 -0.55
N PRO A 5 21.98 0.93 -1.06
CA PRO A 5 22.53 1.55 -2.25
C PRO A 5 21.59 1.38 -3.47
N PRO A 6 21.63 2.29 -4.46
CA PRO A 6 20.74 2.26 -5.62
C PRO A 6 20.77 0.93 -6.38
N LYS A 7 21.91 0.26 -6.45
CA LYS A 7 22.03 -1.07 -7.07
C LYS A 7 21.20 -2.13 -6.36
N THR A 8 21.19 -2.13 -5.02
CA THR A 8 20.38 -3.04 -4.20
C THR A 8 18.89 -2.70 -4.33
N GLN A 9 18.53 -1.41 -4.33
CA GLN A 9 17.16 -0.98 -4.57
C GLN A 9 16.66 -1.47 -5.93
N SER A 10 17.46 -1.34 -6.99
CA SER A 10 17.10 -1.81 -8.34
C SER A 10 16.89 -3.31 -8.40
N ALA A 11 17.76 -4.10 -7.76
CA ALA A 11 17.60 -5.56 -7.71
C ALA A 11 16.33 -5.98 -6.98
N LEU A 12 15.97 -5.30 -5.87
CA LEU A 12 14.70 -5.55 -5.17
C LEU A 12 13.49 -5.24 -6.05
N LEU A 13 13.56 -4.18 -6.85
CA LEU A 13 12.47 -3.79 -7.75
C LEU A 13 12.30 -4.75 -8.92
N GLU A 14 13.39 -5.35 -9.43
CA GLU A 14 13.33 -6.46 -10.38
C GLU A 14 12.59 -7.65 -9.73
N ALA A 15 12.99 -8.04 -8.53
CA ALA A 15 12.34 -9.11 -7.79
C ALA A 15 10.83 -8.87 -7.58
N MET A 16 10.42 -7.63 -7.29
CA MET A 16 9.00 -7.27 -7.14
C MET A 16 8.22 -7.32 -8.44
N ALA A 17 8.83 -6.90 -9.56
CA ALA A 17 8.15 -6.81 -10.85
C ALA A 17 8.08 -8.17 -11.54
N GLU A 18 9.21 -8.87 -11.60
CA GLU A 18 9.39 -10.05 -12.43
C GLU A 18 9.30 -11.36 -11.62
N ARG A 19 9.25 -11.27 -10.28
CA ARG A 19 9.29 -12.43 -9.37
C ARG A 19 10.49 -13.36 -9.62
N GLN A 20 11.62 -12.76 -9.93
CA GLN A 20 12.89 -13.41 -10.17
C GLN A 20 14.05 -12.54 -9.71
N VAL A 21 15.23 -13.13 -9.57
CA VAL A 21 16.47 -12.41 -9.34
C VAL A 21 17.51 -12.87 -10.34
N SER A 22 18.30 -11.92 -10.86
CA SER A 22 19.39 -12.20 -11.80
C SER A 22 20.73 -12.09 -11.08
N ILE A 23 21.51 -13.19 -11.06
CA ILE A 23 22.81 -13.26 -10.43
C ILE A 23 23.81 -13.80 -11.46
N GLU A 24 24.84 -13.04 -11.78
CA GLU A 24 25.92 -13.44 -12.72
C GLU A 24 25.41 -13.96 -14.08
N GLY A 25 24.35 -13.32 -14.61
CA GLY A 25 23.75 -13.68 -15.89
C GLY A 25 22.75 -14.84 -15.83
N ASN A 26 22.57 -15.47 -14.67
CA ASN A 26 21.58 -16.52 -14.44
C ASN A 26 20.33 -15.94 -13.76
N THR A 27 19.15 -16.36 -14.21
CA THR A 27 17.87 -15.94 -13.66
C THR A 27 17.27 -17.03 -12.78
N TYR A 28 16.93 -16.67 -11.56
CA TYR A 28 16.34 -17.56 -10.56
C TYR A 28 14.92 -17.10 -10.23
N PRO A 29 13.90 -17.92 -10.50
CA PRO A 29 12.52 -17.58 -10.14
C PRO A 29 12.35 -17.60 -8.61
N LEU A 30 11.56 -16.67 -8.09
CA LEU A 30 11.22 -16.62 -6.68
C LEU A 30 10.00 -17.50 -6.39
N SER A 31 10.01 -18.15 -5.22
CA SER A 31 8.91 -19.00 -4.77
C SER A 31 7.63 -18.18 -4.53
N SER A 32 6.47 -18.80 -4.76
CA SER A 32 5.18 -18.20 -4.42
C SER A 32 4.65 -18.78 -3.09
N PRO A 33 3.98 -17.97 -2.24
CA PRO A 33 3.75 -16.54 -2.38
C PRO A 33 5.02 -15.73 -2.09
N PHE A 34 5.24 -14.66 -2.86
CA PHE A 34 6.34 -13.72 -2.64
C PHE A 34 5.79 -12.37 -2.21
N ILE A 35 6.29 -11.82 -1.12
CA ILE A 35 5.93 -10.51 -0.59
C ILE A 35 7.18 -9.73 -0.21
N VAL A 36 7.18 -8.44 -0.49
CA VAL A 36 8.22 -7.50 -0.04
C VAL A 36 7.64 -6.57 1.01
N ILE A 37 8.26 -6.57 2.17
CA ILE A 37 7.96 -5.62 3.24
C ILE A 37 9.24 -4.79 3.43
N ALA A 38 9.14 -3.48 3.20
CA ALA A 38 10.24 -2.56 3.36
C ALA A 38 9.90 -1.51 4.42
N THR A 39 10.88 -1.13 5.21
CA THR A 39 10.79 0.00 6.14
C THR A 39 11.55 1.19 5.57
N GLN A 40 11.08 2.39 5.89
CA GLN A 40 11.74 3.65 5.59
C GLN A 40 11.74 4.50 6.85
N ASN A 41 12.92 5.03 7.24
CA ASN A 41 13.00 6.01 8.31
C ASN A 41 12.94 7.42 7.71
N PRO A 42 11.90 8.21 7.96
CA PRO A 42 11.74 9.53 7.36
C PRO A 42 12.65 10.59 8.00
N ILE A 43 13.18 10.35 9.21
CA ILE A 43 13.93 11.35 9.98
C ILE A 43 15.40 11.41 9.56
N GLU A 44 15.93 10.33 8.99
CA GLU A 44 17.33 10.24 8.62
C GLU A 44 17.56 10.87 7.24
N GLN A 45 18.36 11.95 7.21
CA GLN A 45 18.73 12.64 5.98
C GLN A 45 20.14 12.25 5.48
N GLU A 46 21.11 12.02 6.39
CA GLU A 46 22.47 11.64 6.01
C GLU A 46 22.57 10.15 5.66
N GLY A 47 23.29 9.84 4.58
CA GLY A 47 23.51 8.46 4.13
C GLY A 47 22.28 7.75 3.57
N THR A 48 21.25 8.48 3.18
CA THR A 48 20.04 7.90 2.59
C THR A 48 19.97 8.11 1.09
N TYR A 49 19.40 7.15 0.40
CA TYR A 49 19.10 7.18 -1.04
C TYR A 49 17.57 7.16 -1.19
N PRO A 50 16.91 8.31 -1.42
CA PRO A 50 15.46 8.32 -1.63
C PRO A 50 15.09 7.46 -2.84
N LEU A 51 14.01 6.70 -2.70
CA LEU A 51 13.49 5.94 -3.84
C LEU A 51 12.82 6.92 -4.81
N PRO A 52 13.14 6.84 -6.11
CA PRO A 52 12.38 7.56 -7.13
C PRO A 52 10.89 7.19 -7.11
N GLU A 53 10.04 8.11 -7.53
CA GLU A 53 8.57 7.95 -7.50
C GLU A 53 8.10 6.71 -8.28
N ALA A 54 8.71 6.44 -9.44
CA ALA A 54 8.41 5.27 -10.25
C ALA A 54 8.69 3.94 -9.54
N GLN A 55 9.57 3.97 -8.53
CA GLN A 55 9.90 2.83 -7.69
C GLN A 55 8.91 2.70 -6.52
N LEU A 56 8.54 3.82 -5.90
CA LEU A 56 7.52 3.86 -4.85
C LEU A 56 6.15 3.40 -5.38
N ASP A 57 5.80 3.72 -6.62
CA ASP A 57 4.57 3.30 -7.29
C ASP A 57 4.41 1.77 -7.41
N ARG A 58 5.50 1.00 -7.27
CA ARG A 58 5.46 -0.48 -7.30
C ARG A 58 5.00 -1.11 -5.98
N PHE A 59 5.08 -0.41 -4.87
CA PHE A 59 4.57 -0.90 -3.58
C PHE A 59 3.04 -0.84 -3.56
N LEU A 60 2.41 -1.92 -3.12
CA LEU A 60 0.95 -2.01 -3.06
C LEU A 60 0.36 -0.95 -2.13
N MET A 61 0.92 -0.83 -0.94
CA MET A 61 0.45 0.05 0.13
C MET A 61 1.63 0.64 0.89
N LYS A 62 1.42 1.80 1.48
CA LYS A 62 2.32 2.40 2.47
C LYS A 62 1.51 2.73 3.72
N THR A 63 2.02 2.34 4.88
CA THR A 63 1.42 2.69 6.17
C THR A 63 2.42 3.44 7.02
N VAL A 64 1.95 4.30 7.90
CA VAL A 64 2.77 5.05 8.84
C VAL A 64 2.55 4.46 10.22
N ILE A 65 3.65 4.06 10.85
CA ILE A 65 3.64 3.65 12.25
C ILE A 65 3.98 4.90 13.07
N GLY A 66 3.00 5.37 13.84
CA GLY A 66 3.17 6.50 14.76
C GLY A 66 3.94 6.12 16.02
N LEU A 67 4.18 7.12 16.87
CA LEU A 67 4.68 6.87 18.21
C LEU A 67 3.61 6.13 19.04
N PRO A 68 4.03 5.24 19.95
CA PRO A 68 3.10 4.57 20.85
C PRO A 68 2.43 5.57 21.79
N ASN A 69 1.21 5.28 22.20
CA ASN A 69 0.59 6.00 23.29
C ASN A 69 1.24 5.64 24.66
N PRO A 70 1.02 6.41 25.74
CA PRO A 70 1.68 6.15 27.01
C PRO A 70 1.50 4.73 27.56
N THR A 71 0.33 4.14 27.37
CA THR A 71 0.05 2.77 27.82
C THR A 71 0.82 1.72 27.02
N GLU A 72 0.90 1.93 25.70
CA GLU A 72 1.69 1.06 24.80
C GLU A 72 3.19 1.19 25.09
N GLU A 73 3.67 2.40 25.38
CA GLU A 73 5.08 2.64 25.73
C GLU A 73 5.44 1.95 27.05
N GLU A 74 4.56 2.03 28.07
CA GLU A 74 4.72 1.28 29.32
C GLU A 74 4.79 -0.24 29.07
N LEU A 75 3.96 -0.76 28.18
CA LEU A 75 3.97 -2.17 27.78
C LEU A 75 5.28 -2.56 27.09
N ILE A 76 5.81 -1.72 26.21
CA ILE A 76 7.10 -1.92 25.54
C ILE A 76 8.22 -2.02 26.58
N ILE A 77 8.24 -1.12 27.56
CA ILE A 77 9.23 -1.13 28.66
C ILE A 77 9.12 -2.43 29.46
N LYS A 78 7.90 -2.85 29.84
CA LYS A 78 7.67 -4.10 30.58
C LYS A 78 8.15 -5.34 29.82
N ILE A 79 7.87 -5.41 28.51
CA ILE A 79 8.31 -6.53 27.64
C ILE A 79 9.84 -6.56 27.57
N LYS A 80 10.50 -5.42 27.46
CA LYS A 80 11.97 -5.34 27.41
C LYS A 80 12.62 -5.65 28.75
N HIS A 81 12.00 -5.25 29.85
CA HIS A 81 12.48 -5.57 31.20
C HIS A 81 12.43 -7.08 31.51
N LYS A 82 11.41 -7.78 31.05
CA LYS A 82 11.26 -9.24 31.20
C LYS A 82 10.98 -9.89 29.85
N PRO A 83 12.00 -10.05 29.00
CA PRO A 83 11.81 -10.62 27.69
C PRO A 83 11.33 -12.08 27.79
N LYS A 84 10.10 -12.33 27.35
CA LYS A 84 9.59 -13.67 27.11
C LYS A 84 9.89 -14.02 25.67
N ALA A 85 10.51 -15.20 25.43
CA ALA A 85 10.64 -15.72 24.08
C ALA A 85 9.26 -16.10 23.55
N ASN A 86 8.63 -15.19 22.82
CA ASN A 86 7.38 -15.49 22.13
C ASN A 86 7.74 -16.34 20.89
N LYS A 87 7.46 -17.64 20.94
CA LYS A 87 7.53 -18.48 19.74
C LYS A 87 6.35 -18.11 18.84
N VAL A 88 6.66 -17.61 17.65
CA VAL A 88 5.65 -17.41 16.60
C VAL A 88 5.18 -18.80 16.17
N LYS A 89 3.85 -19.01 16.19
CA LYS A 89 3.24 -20.27 15.71
C LYS A 89 2.89 -20.11 14.24
N GLU A 90 3.13 -21.17 13.48
CA GLU A 90 2.60 -21.27 12.13
C GLU A 90 1.07 -21.30 12.17
N VAL A 91 0.43 -20.41 11.43
CA VAL A 91 -1.05 -20.29 11.39
C VAL A 91 -1.62 -20.70 10.03
N THR A 92 -0.78 -20.78 8.99
CA THR A 92 -1.18 -21.14 7.62
C THR A 92 0.03 -21.62 6.81
N THR A 93 -0.24 -22.20 5.64
CA THR A 93 0.82 -22.66 4.72
C THR A 93 0.88 -21.79 3.46
N PRO A 94 2.01 -21.78 2.72
CA PRO A 94 2.13 -21.08 1.44
C PRO A 94 1.03 -21.45 0.44
N GLU A 95 0.68 -22.74 0.35
CA GLU A 95 -0.35 -23.27 -0.56
C GLU A 95 -1.73 -22.71 -0.19
N THR A 96 -2.02 -22.61 1.10
CA THR A 96 -3.28 -22.02 1.60
C THR A 96 -3.35 -20.55 1.22
N ILE A 97 -2.26 -19.77 1.36
CA ILE A 97 -2.23 -18.36 0.94
C ILE A 97 -2.48 -18.23 -0.56
N ILE A 98 -1.82 -19.03 -1.39
CA ILE A 98 -2.05 -19.02 -2.86
C ILE A 98 -3.51 -19.33 -3.19
N ARG A 99 -4.11 -20.32 -2.51
CA ARG A 99 -5.51 -20.65 -2.70
C ARG A 99 -6.44 -19.50 -2.31
N LEU A 100 -6.17 -18.84 -1.18
CA LEU A 100 -6.93 -17.66 -0.74
C LEU A 100 -6.79 -16.49 -1.71
N GLN A 101 -5.60 -16.20 -2.23
CA GLN A 101 -5.38 -15.17 -3.23
C GLN A 101 -6.25 -15.42 -4.48
N ARG A 102 -6.25 -16.65 -5.01
CA ARG A 102 -7.09 -17.04 -6.15
C ARG A 102 -8.58 -16.92 -5.84
N LEU A 103 -8.99 -17.29 -4.62
CA LEU A 103 -10.38 -17.19 -4.18
C LEU A 103 -10.82 -15.72 -4.14
N VAL A 104 -10.04 -14.85 -3.51
CA VAL A 104 -10.32 -13.40 -3.44
C VAL A 104 -10.40 -12.80 -4.84
N GLN A 105 -9.44 -13.13 -5.70
CA GLN A 105 -9.41 -12.61 -7.06
C GLN A 105 -10.63 -13.02 -7.89
N ASN A 106 -11.07 -14.28 -7.80
CA ASN A 106 -12.07 -14.86 -8.70
C ASN A 106 -13.49 -14.88 -8.12
N LYS A 107 -13.65 -14.87 -6.80
CA LYS A 107 -14.95 -15.07 -6.13
C LYS A 107 -15.48 -13.82 -5.45
N VAL A 108 -14.62 -12.88 -5.05
CA VAL A 108 -15.12 -11.62 -4.49
C VAL A 108 -15.62 -10.74 -5.63
N TYR A 109 -16.93 -10.52 -5.65
CA TYR A 109 -17.61 -9.72 -6.66
C TYR A 109 -17.28 -8.22 -6.49
N ILE A 110 -17.18 -7.51 -7.58
CA ILE A 110 -17.08 -6.06 -7.60
C ILE A 110 -18.06 -5.50 -8.65
N ASP A 111 -18.91 -4.59 -8.22
CA ASP A 111 -19.87 -3.90 -9.09
C ASP A 111 -19.15 -2.87 -9.97
N GLN A 112 -19.68 -2.64 -11.19
CA GLN A 112 -19.12 -1.66 -12.12
C GLN A 112 -19.03 -0.26 -11.51
N ARG A 113 -19.99 0.14 -10.67
CA ARG A 113 -20.01 1.45 -9.96
C ARG A 113 -18.84 1.59 -8.99
N ILE A 114 -18.40 0.49 -8.35
CA ILE A 114 -17.21 0.50 -7.48
C ILE A 114 -15.93 0.66 -8.32
N ILE A 115 -15.88 0.02 -9.50
CA ILE A 115 -14.77 0.20 -10.43
C ILE A 115 -14.69 1.67 -10.90
N GLU A 116 -15.85 2.26 -11.23
CA GLU A 116 -15.94 3.67 -11.60
C GLU A 116 -15.53 4.59 -10.44
N TYR A 117 -15.95 4.29 -9.22
CA TYR A 117 -15.56 5.05 -8.03
C TYR A 117 -14.04 5.01 -7.80
N ILE A 118 -13.41 3.84 -7.92
CA ILE A 118 -11.94 3.70 -7.85
C ILE A 118 -11.26 4.52 -8.96
N ARG A 119 -11.77 4.46 -10.19
CA ARG A 119 -11.30 5.25 -11.32
C ARG A 119 -11.39 6.74 -11.01
N ASP A 120 -12.55 7.20 -10.54
CA ASP A 120 -12.83 8.62 -10.31
C ASP A 120 -11.93 9.19 -9.20
N ILE A 121 -11.68 8.45 -8.12
CA ILE A 121 -10.68 8.80 -7.11
C ILE A 121 -9.31 8.99 -7.77
N THR A 122 -8.84 8.03 -8.57
CA THR A 122 -7.51 8.11 -9.18
C THR A 122 -7.42 9.26 -10.19
N VAL A 123 -8.43 9.42 -11.04
CA VAL A 123 -8.48 10.50 -12.04
C VAL A 123 -8.50 11.86 -11.36
N ARG A 124 -9.25 12.01 -10.28
CA ARG A 124 -9.33 13.26 -9.52
C ARG A 124 -7.97 13.69 -8.96
N THR A 125 -7.11 12.74 -8.56
CA THR A 125 -5.74 13.07 -8.13
C THR A 125 -4.91 13.73 -9.23
N ARG A 126 -5.14 13.39 -10.51
CA ARG A 126 -4.39 13.93 -11.66
C ARG A 126 -4.77 15.36 -12.02
N THR A 127 -5.94 15.81 -11.57
CA THR A 127 -6.48 17.14 -11.81
C THR A 127 -6.52 18.02 -10.57
N ASP A 128 -6.06 17.51 -9.42
CA ASP A 128 -6.02 18.27 -8.18
C ASP A 128 -4.94 19.35 -8.25
N PRO A 129 -5.29 20.63 -8.03
CA PRO A 129 -4.36 21.75 -8.18
C PRO A 129 -3.20 21.72 -7.15
N ARG A 130 -3.35 20.99 -6.06
CA ARG A 130 -2.33 20.83 -4.99
C ARG A 130 -1.25 19.81 -5.33
N LEU A 131 -1.42 19.04 -6.41
CA LEU A 131 -0.48 17.98 -6.81
C LEU A 131 0.34 18.37 -8.04
N VAL A 132 1.61 17.99 -8.03
CA VAL A 132 2.49 17.96 -9.20
C VAL A 132 2.25 16.68 -9.99
N LEU A 133 2.09 15.54 -9.26
CA LEU A 133 1.86 14.24 -9.85
C LEU A 133 0.72 13.52 -9.11
N GLY A 134 -0.28 13.08 -9.87
CA GLY A 134 -1.39 12.24 -9.39
C GLY A 134 -1.11 10.75 -9.53
N GLY A 135 -2.07 9.93 -9.09
CA GLY A 135 -1.97 8.47 -9.12
C GLY A 135 -1.89 7.87 -10.52
N SER A 136 -0.99 6.92 -10.72
CA SER A 136 -0.90 6.09 -11.93
C SER A 136 -2.05 5.06 -11.99
N PRO A 137 -2.23 4.32 -13.11
CA PRO A 137 -3.14 3.18 -13.15
C PRO A 137 -2.86 2.11 -12.10
N ARG A 138 -1.61 2.01 -11.61
CA ARG A 138 -1.26 1.11 -10.49
C ARG A 138 -1.98 1.47 -9.20
N ALA A 139 -2.27 2.76 -8.96
CA ALA A 139 -3.07 3.18 -7.82
C ALA A 139 -4.49 2.59 -7.86
N SER A 140 -5.15 2.62 -9.02
CA SER A 140 -6.47 2.00 -9.21
C SER A 140 -6.44 0.49 -9.00
N ILE A 141 -5.43 -0.19 -9.55
CA ILE A 141 -5.24 -1.63 -9.42
C ILE A 141 -4.96 -2.01 -7.95
N ALA A 142 -4.14 -1.22 -7.26
CA ALA A 142 -3.85 -1.43 -5.84
C ALA A 142 -5.12 -1.30 -4.98
N MET A 143 -5.93 -0.26 -5.21
CA MET A 143 -7.21 -0.09 -4.54
C MET A 143 -8.17 -1.26 -4.82
N LEU A 144 -8.26 -1.73 -6.08
CA LEU A 144 -9.10 -2.86 -6.45
C LEU A 144 -8.74 -4.12 -5.65
N TYR A 145 -7.47 -4.51 -5.67
CA TYR A 145 -7.04 -5.74 -4.98
C TYR A 145 -7.14 -5.61 -3.46
N ALA A 146 -6.76 -4.47 -2.90
CA ALA A 146 -6.86 -4.23 -1.47
C ALA A 146 -8.33 -4.21 -1.00
N ALA A 147 -9.26 -3.60 -1.74
CA ALA A 147 -10.69 -3.59 -1.41
C ALA A 147 -11.30 -5.00 -1.45
N LYS A 148 -10.97 -5.81 -2.48
CA LYS A 148 -11.42 -7.22 -2.55
C LYS A 148 -10.89 -8.05 -1.38
N ALA A 149 -9.60 -7.87 -1.03
CA ALA A 149 -9.01 -8.56 0.11
C ALA A 149 -9.67 -8.11 1.43
N TYR A 150 -9.91 -6.81 1.60
CA TYR A 150 -10.56 -6.28 2.79
C TYR A 150 -12.01 -6.78 2.95
N ALA A 151 -12.79 -6.83 1.87
CA ALA A 151 -14.13 -7.41 1.85
C ALA A 151 -14.11 -8.88 2.29
N ALA A 152 -13.20 -9.70 1.73
CA ALA A 152 -13.02 -11.09 2.10
C ALA A 152 -12.63 -11.26 3.58
N MET A 153 -11.70 -10.46 4.09
CA MET A 153 -11.31 -10.46 5.50
C MET A 153 -12.45 -10.04 6.42
N SER A 154 -13.41 -9.26 5.92
CA SER A 154 -14.65 -8.87 6.60
C SER A 154 -15.78 -9.91 6.45
N GLY A 155 -15.50 -11.10 5.91
CA GLY A 155 -16.46 -12.19 5.73
C GLY A 155 -17.46 -11.99 4.59
N ARG A 156 -17.15 -11.10 3.61
CA ARG A 156 -18.03 -10.80 2.49
C ARG A 156 -17.41 -11.28 1.17
N ASP A 157 -18.25 -11.69 0.25
CA ASP A 157 -17.90 -12.09 -1.12
C ASP A 157 -18.18 -10.98 -2.15
N PHE A 158 -18.43 -9.76 -1.69
CA PHE A 158 -18.59 -8.56 -2.53
C PHE A 158 -17.97 -7.32 -1.88
N VAL A 159 -17.54 -6.38 -2.72
CA VAL A 159 -16.95 -5.11 -2.30
C VAL A 159 -18.03 -4.05 -2.14
N VAL A 160 -17.94 -3.27 -1.06
CA VAL A 160 -18.76 -2.07 -0.83
C VAL A 160 -17.91 -0.79 -0.90
N PRO A 161 -18.52 0.39 -1.10
CA PRO A 161 -17.78 1.66 -1.17
C PRO A 161 -16.87 1.91 0.03
N ASP A 162 -17.30 1.53 1.23
CA ASP A 162 -16.54 1.73 2.46
C ASP A 162 -15.24 0.91 2.49
N ASP A 163 -15.19 -0.23 1.80
CA ASP A 163 -13.95 -0.98 1.64
C ASP A 163 -12.92 -0.16 0.87
N VAL A 164 -13.36 0.49 -0.23
CA VAL A 164 -12.49 1.37 -1.02
C VAL A 164 -12.03 2.56 -0.18
N ARG A 165 -12.96 3.23 0.53
CA ARG A 165 -12.62 4.36 1.41
C ARG A 165 -11.58 3.98 2.46
N ARG A 166 -11.72 2.78 3.04
CA ARG A 166 -10.82 2.28 4.09
C ARG A 166 -9.39 2.11 3.60
N ILE A 167 -9.19 1.60 2.38
CA ILE A 167 -7.85 1.25 1.89
C ILE A 167 -7.25 2.32 0.96
N ALA A 168 -8.04 3.28 0.47
CA ALA A 168 -7.60 4.20 -0.57
C ALA A 168 -6.44 5.09 -0.12
N VAL A 169 -6.46 5.60 1.12
CA VAL A 169 -5.38 6.45 1.63
C VAL A 169 -4.06 5.70 1.53
N ASP A 170 -3.95 4.53 2.16
CA ASP A 170 -2.70 3.76 2.24
C ASP A 170 -2.26 3.22 0.86
N SER A 171 -3.23 3.01 -0.06
CA SER A 171 -2.93 2.55 -1.42
C SER A 171 -2.48 3.67 -2.37
N VAL A 172 -2.76 4.95 -2.07
CA VAL A 172 -2.58 6.02 -3.06
C VAL A 172 -1.57 7.08 -2.64
N TYR A 173 -1.57 7.54 -1.37
CA TYR A 173 -0.85 8.76 -0.99
C TYR A 173 0.66 8.73 -1.26
N HIS A 174 1.30 7.56 -1.19
CA HIS A 174 2.74 7.41 -1.46
C HIS A 174 3.12 7.52 -2.95
N ARG A 175 2.12 7.63 -3.83
CA ARG A 175 2.23 7.80 -5.28
C ARG A 175 2.03 9.23 -5.73
N LEU A 176 1.69 10.11 -4.79
CA LEU A 176 1.38 11.52 -5.07
C LEU A 176 2.59 12.40 -4.77
N ILE A 177 2.81 13.40 -5.60
CA ILE A 177 3.78 14.46 -5.34
C ILE A 177 3.00 15.74 -5.08
N VAL A 178 3.08 16.21 -3.85
CA VAL A 178 2.45 17.47 -3.42
C VAL A 178 3.28 18.64 -3.94
N LYS A 179 2.62 19.72 -4.34
CA LYS A 179 3.32 20.96 -4.73
C LYS A 179 4.02 21.60 -3.54
N PRO A 180 5.19 22.22 -3.73
CA PRO A 180 5.90 22.88 -2.64
C PRO A 180 5.06 23.91 -1.88
N GLU A 181 4.22 24.67 -2.59
CA GLU A 181 3.35 25.67 -1.98
C GLU A 181 2.33 25.03 -1.03
N ALA A 182 1.74 23.93 -1.45
CA ALA A 182 0.77 23.19 -0.63
C ALA A 182 1.44 22.46 0.55
N ASP A 183 2.68 21.96 0.36
CA ASP A 183 3.45 21.32 1.43
C ASP A 183 3.83 22.33 2.52
N LEU A 184 4.18 23.56 2.15
CA LEU A 184 4.45 24.67 3.08
C LEU A 184 3.20 25.04 3.92
N GLU A 185 2.00 24.84 3.39
CA GLU A 185 0.72 25.00 4.10
C GLU A 185 0.38 23.77 4.98
N GLY A 186 1.24 22.76 5.05
CA GLY A 186 1.03 21.53 5.80
C GLY A 186 0.07 20.54 5.15
N ILE A 187 -0.25 20.73 3.85
CA ILE A 187 -1.09 19.81 3.09
C ILE A 187 -0.27 18.59 2.70
N THR A 188 -0.78 17.41 3.02
CA THR A 188 -0.12 16.14 2.76
C THR A 188 -0.86 15.33 1.71
N GLY A 189 -0.18 14.39 1.04
CA GLY A 189 -0.85 13.45 0.14
C GLY A 189 -2.00 12.68 0.81
N GLN A 190 -1.86 12.37 2.12
CA GLN A 190 -2.92 11.73 2.90
C GLN A 190 -4.15 12.63 3.06
N SER A 191 -3.98 13.93 3.37
CA SER A 191 -5.09 14.87 3.50
C SER A 191 -5.81 15.07 2.17
N ILE A 192 -5.06 15.19 1.07
CA ILE A 192 -5.62 15.33 -0.28
C ILE A 192 -6.50 14.13 -0.64
N ILE A 193 -6.04 12.89 -0.40
CA ILE A 193 -6.86 11.70 -0.69
C ILE A 193 -8.11 11.65 0.19
N LYS A 194 -8.02 12.02 1.46
CA LYS A 194 -9.19 12.08 2.35
C LYS A 194 -10.23 13.08 1.83
N ASP A 195 -9.81 14.24 1.35
CA ASP A 195 -10.69 15.23 0.73
C ASP A 195 -11.35 14.67 -0.54
N ILE A 196 -10.57 14.08 -1.44
CA ILE A 196 -11.08 13.49 -2.68
C ILE A 196 -12.12 12.40 -2.40
N ILE A 197 -11.86 11.52 -1.43
CA ILE A 197 -12.80 10.45 -1.05
C ILE A 197 -14.11 11.03 -0.51
N ARG A 198 -14.06 12.13 0.25
CA ARG A 198 -15.24 12.79 0.79
C ARG A 198 -16.07 13.46 -0.32
N ASP A 199 -15.39 14.05 -1.31
CA ASP A 199 -16.02 14.87 -2.35
C ASP A 199 -16.57 14.05 -3.53
N ILE A 200 -16.10 12.80 -3.73
CA ILE A 200 -16.58 11.94 -4.82
C ILE A 200 -17.76 11.09 -4.32
N PRO A 201 -18.98 11.31 -4.82
CA PRO A 201 -20.11 10.45 -4.49
C PRO A 201 -19.99 9.08 -5.15
N VAL A 202 -20.49 8.05 -4.48
CA VAL A 202 -20.73 6.76 -5.12
C VAL A 202 -22.03 6.86 -5.93
N LYS A 203 -21.98 6.50 -7.20
CA LYS A 203 -23.18 6.51 -8.06
C LYS A 203 -24.23 5.55 -7.51
N GLU A 204 -25.44 6.04 -7.30
CA GLU A 204 -26.59 5.22 -6.94
C GLU A 204 -27.08 4.40 -8.15
N ARG A 205 -27.85 3.36 -7.88
CA ARG A 205 -28.47 2.56 -8.94
C ARG A 205 -29.58 3.43 -9.57
N GLU A 206 -29.46 3.73 -10.87
CA GLU A 206 -30.64 4.16 -11.61
C GLU A 206 -31.67 3.02 -11.58
N VAL A 207 -32.82 3.29 -10.97
CA VAL A 207 -33.96 2.38 -10.86
C VAL A 207 -34.69 2.31 -12.19
#